data_68572223b76483e3af3e06865890b181
#
_entry.id   68572223b76483e3af3e06865890b181
#
_cell.length_a   1.000
_cell.length_b   1.000
_cell.length_c   1.000
_cell.angle_alpha   90.00
_cell.angle_beta   90.00
_cell.angle_gamma   90.00
#
_symmetry.space_group_name_H-M   'P 1'
#
loop_
_entity.id
_entity.type
_entity.pdbx_description
1 polymer ?
#
loop_
_entity_poly.entity_id
_entity_poly.type
_entity_poly.pdbx_seq_one_letter_code
_entity_poly.pdbx_strand_id
1 'polypeptide(L)'
;FRKVDPDWYLEEMFIKGEADVAILSTQVLMDFYHTGFVNPERNAQLVKRAPERLVPLGGVDPRMPDAVNEVERQVTELGMKGFKWYTAEWRGESRGWRANDPMVFPLYEKCIELGVKNMHFHKGPAVEPLALEKFDVRDIDEPSSLYPELNFIVDHIGLPRLDDFCWIAARSPNVYGSLAVALAFIHKR
;
A
#
# COMPACT_ATOMS: atom_id res chain seq x y z
N PHE A 1 -2.14 -0.48 22.22
CA PHE A 1 -3.05 -1.00 21.20
C PHE A 1 -3.67 -2.31 21.68
N ARG A 2 -5.01 -2.45 21.62
CA ARG A 2 -5.63 -3.75 21.87
C ARG A 2 -5.31 -4.68 20.69
N LYS A 3 -4.92 -5.91 21.01
CA LYS A 3 -4.78 -6.97 20.01
C LYS A 3 -6.18 -7.27 19.47
N VAL A 4 -6.39 -7.09 18.19
CA VAL A 4 -7.66 -7.42 17.54
C VAL A 4 -7.76 -8.94 17.44
N ASP A 5 -8.86 -9.49 17.93
CA ASP A 5 -9.15 -10.91 17.78
C ASP A 5 -9.49 -11.24 16.32
N PRO A 6 -8.87 -12.25 15.70
CA PRO A 6 -9.14 -12.59 14.31
C PRO A 6 -10.60 -12.98 14.03
N ASP A 7 -11.26 -13.71 14.94
CA ASP A 7 -12.64 -14.14 14.73
C ASP A 7 -13.60 -12.95 14.81
N TRP A 8 -13.37 -12.05 15.77
CA TRP A 8 -14.11 -10.81 15.86
C TRP A 8 -13.93 -9.96 14.57
N TYR A 9 -12.70 -9.85 14.04
CA TYR A 9 -12.44 -9.12 12.81
C TYR A 9 -13.22 -9.71 11.62
N LEU A 10 -13.20 -11.05 11.47
CA LEU A 10 -13.92 -11.72 10.37
C LEU A 10 -15.44 -11.54 10.50
N GLU A 11 -15.99 -11.60 11.71
CA GLU A 11 -17.40 -11.35 11.97
C GLU A 11 -17.80 -9.91 11.62
N GLU A 12 -17.02 -8.91 12.09
CA GLU A 12 -17.31 -7.49 11.82
C GLU A 12 -17.25 -7.18 10.32
N MET A 13 -16.23 -7.73 9.61
CA MET A 13 -16.07 -7.45 8.20
C MET A 13 -17.07 -8.18 7.32
N PHE A 14 -17.28 -9.46 7.55
CA PHE A 14 -17.96 -10.32 6.59
C PHE A 14 -19.40 -10.67 6.95
N ILE A 15 -19.77 -10.58 8.22
CA ILE A 15 -21.15 -10.84 8.66
C ILE A 15 -21.87 -9.51 8.90
N LYS A 16 -21.32 -8.63 9.73
CA LYS A 16 -21.96 -7.36 10.07
C LYS A 16 -21.73 -6.29 9.02
N GLY A 17 -20.55 -6.25 8.43
CA GLY A 17 -20.17 -5.29 7.38
C GLY A 17 -20.57 -5.70 5.97
N GLU A 18 -21.08 -6.94 5.79
CA GLU A 18 -21.55 -7.50 4.52
C GLU A 18 -20.52 -7.40 3.37
N ALA A 19 -19.21 -7.33 3.71
CA ALA A 19 -18.16 -7.30 2.71
C ALA A 19 -17.96 -8.69 2.11
N ASP A 20 -17.80 -8.79 0.80
CA ASP A 20 -17.51 -10.05 0.12
C ASP A 20 -16.02 -10.40 0.22
N VAL A 21 -15.14 -9.40 0.02
CA VAL A 21 -13.69 -9.53 0.02
C VAL A 21 -13.07 -8.36 0.77
N ALA A 22 -11.99 -8.62 1.50
CA ALA A 22 -11.21 -7.59 2.17
C ALA A 22 -9.72 -7.67 1.79
N ILE A 23 -9.11 -6.49 1.59
CA ILE A 23 -7.68 -6.38 1.36
C ILE A 23 -6.97 -6.14 2.69
N LEU A 24 -5.97 -6.95 2.99
CA LEU A 24 -5.13 -6.83 4.19
C LEU A 24 -3.83 -6.11 3.83
N SER A 25 -3.73 -4.85 4.17
CA SER A 25 -2.52 -4.06 3.91
C SER A 25 -1.45 -4.28 4.96
N THR A 26 -0.21 -4.49 4.53
CA THR A 26 0.99 -4.39 5.37
C THR A 26 1.45 -2.93 5.44
N GLN A 27 1.87 -2.49 6.61
CA GLN A 27 2.45 -1.15 6.81
C GLN A 27 3.76 -1.29 7.57
N VAL A 28 4.87 -0.99 6.89
CA VAL A 28 6.21 -1.20 7.42
C VAL A 28 6.48 -0.28 8.61
N LEU A 29 6.45 1.02 8.45
CA LEU A 29 6.61 2.05 9.51
C LEU A 29 7.63 1.69 10.60
N MET A 30 8.81 1.21 10.19
CA MET A 30 9.84 0.69 11.11
C MET A 30 10.41 1.76 12.06
N ASP A 31 10.30 3.03 11.72
CA ASP A 31 10.75 4.11 12.58
C ASP A 31 9.85 4.32 13.80
N PHE A 32 8.59 3.86 13.70
CA PHE A 32 7.61 3.97 14.79
C PHE A 32 7.42 2.64 15.54
N TYR A 33 7.64 1.52 14.87
CA TYR A 33 7.35 0.19 15.40
C TYR A 33 8.49 -0.79 15.07
N HIS A 34 9.08 -1.43 16.06
CA HIS A 34 10.22 -2.35 15.88
C HIS A 34 9.99 -3.49 14.88
N THR A 35 8.74 -3.92 14.72
CA THR A 35 8.35 -5.02 13.81
C THR A 35 7.41 -4.56 12.71
N GLY A 36 7.33 -3.26 12.44
CA GLY A 36 6.31 -2.66 11.60
C GLY A 36 4.96 -2.51 12.30
N PHE A 37 4.09 -1.67 11.76
CA PHE A 37 2.74 -1.46 12.29
C PHE A 37 1.84 -2.67 12.06
N VAL A 38 1.83 -3.17 10.82
CA VAL A 38 1.21 -4.43 10.43
C VAL A 38 2.21 -5.22 9.61
N ASN A 39 2.66 -6.37 10.11
CA ASN A 39 3.64 -7.17 9.41
C ASN A 39 3.01 -8.19 8.46
N PRO A 40 3.73 -8.61 7.40
CA PRO A 40 3.20 -9.51 6.38
C PRO A 40 2.89 -10.92 6.92
N GLU A 41 3.64 -11.41 7.91
CA GLU A 41 3.42 -12.73 8.51
C GLU A 41 2.05 -12.84 9.19
N ARG A 42 1.61 -11.77 9.86
CA ARG A 42 0.28 -11.71 10.48
C ARG A 42 -0.83 -11.73 9.44
N ASN A 43 -0.65 -10.98 8.35
CA ASN A 43 -1.58 -10.99 7.23
C ASN A 43 -1.67 -12.40 6.61
N ALA A 44 -0.53 -13.04 6.36
CA ALA A 44 -0.48 -14.42 5.85
C ALA A 44 -1.17 -15.43 6.79
N GLN A 45 -1.02 -15.27 8.12
CA GLN A 45 -1.73 -16.12 9.09
C GLN A 45 -3.24 -15.88 9.08
N LEU A 46 -3.68 -14.61 8.97
CA LEU A 46 -5.10 -14.29 8.95
C LEU A 46 -5.78 -14.82 7.68
N VAL A 47 -5.12 -14.72 6.53
CA VAL A 47 -5.61 -15.26 5.25
C VAL A 47 -5.95 -16.74 5.34
N LYS A 48 -5.19 -17.54 6.09
CA LYS A 48 -5.47 -18.99 6.26
C LYS A 48 -6.83 -19.27 6.88
N ARG A 49 -7.45 -18.31 7.56
CA ARG A 49 -8.76 -18.47 8.19
C ARG A 49 -9.92 -18.18 7.23
N ALA A 50 -9.69 -17.37 6.19
CA ALA A 50 -10.68 -17.03 5.18
C ALA A 50 -10.00 -16.78 3.83
N PRO A 51 -9.37 -17.80 3.20
CA PRO A 51 -8.52 -17.65 2.03
C PRO A 51 -9.26 -17.14 0.79
N GLU A 52 -10.56 -17.43 0.70
CA GLU A 52 -11.40 -16.98 -0.43
C GLU A 52 -11.90 -15.54 -0.29
N ARG A 53 -11.70 -14.93 0.87
CA ARG A 53 -12.25 -13.61 1.21
C ARG A 53 -11.19 -12.58 1.59
N LEU A 54 -9.95 -12.98 1.82
CA LEU A 54 -8.86 -12.11 2.25
C LEU A 54 -7.74 -12.07 1.21
N VAL A 55 -7.42 -10.87 0.72
CA VAL A 55 -6.34 -10.64 -0.23
C VAL A 55 -5.18 -9.94 0.50
N PRO A 56 -4.04 -10.63 0.73
CA PRO A 56 -2.92 -10.05 1.46
C PRO A 56 -2.06 -9.18 0.55
N LEU A 57 -1.73 -7.99 1.03
CA LEU A 57 -0.69 -7.15 0.46
C LEU A 57 0.55 -7.20 1.35
N GLY A 58 1.70 -7.39 0.72
CA GLY A 58 2.99 -7.25 1.33
C GLY A 58 3.36 -5.79 1.57
N GLY A 59 4.52 -5.59 2.18
CA GLY A 59 5.10 -4.27 2.37
C GLY A 59 6.60 -4.37 2.56
N VAL A 60 7.34 -3.57 1.82
CA VAL A 60 8.80 -3.52 1.85
C VAL A 60 9.23 -2.05 1.83
N ASP A 61 10.23 -1.71 2.61
CA ASP A 61 10.92 -0.42 2.49
C ASP A 61 12.02 -0.56 1.42
N PRO A 62 11.98 0.21 0.33
CA PRO A 62 12.95 0.09 -0.76
C PRO A 62 14.39 0.44 -0.34
N ARG A 63 14.58 1.04 0.84
CA ARG A 63 15.90 1.40 1.39
C ARG A 63 16.55 0.25 2.19
N MET A 64 15.84 -0.85 2.40
CA MET A 64 16.41 -2.04 3.02
C MET A 64 17.47 -2.65 2.09
N PRO A 65 18.61 -3.13 2.63
CA PRO A 65 19.65 -3.74 1.79
C PRO A 65 19.16 -4.91 0.93
N ASP A 66 18.21 -5.69 1.45
CA ASP A 66 17.68 -6.89 0.81
C ASP A 66 16.23 -6.72 0.32
N ALA A 67 15.82 -5.49 -0.03
CA ALA A 67 14.44 -5.17 -0.38
C ALA A 67 13.88 -6.06 -1.50
N VAL A 68 14.67 -6.36 -2.54
CA VAL A 68 14.26 -7.22 -3.68
C VAL A 68 14.04 -8.66 -3.22
N ASN A 69 14.93 -9.22 -2.40
CA ASN A 69 14.79 -10.57 -1.85
C ASN A 69 13.60 -10.65 -0.89
N GLU A 70 13.31 -9.57 -0.16
CA GLU A 70 12.14 -9.52 0.72
C GLU A 70 10.83 -9.48 -0.07
N VAL A 71 10.76 -8.80 -1.22
CA VAL A 71 9.63 -8.90 -2.16
C VAL A 71 9.43 -10.36 -2.59
N GLU A 72 10.49 -11.03 -3.03
CA GLU A 72 10.43 -12.43 -3.47
C GLU A 72 9.94 -13.34 -2.33
N ARG A 73 10.51 -13.22 -1.13
CA ARG A 73 10.11 -14.00 0.04
C ARG A 73 8.61 -13.81 0.36
N GLN A 74 8.14 -12.57 0.38
CA GLN A 74 6.74 -12.28 0.70
C GLN A 74 5.77 -12.86 -0.33
N VAL A 75 6.14 -12.89 -1.60
CA VAL A 75 5.30 -13.52 -2.65
C VAL A 75 5.36 -15.04 -2.57
N THR A 76 6.56 -15.62 -2.50
CA THR A 76 6.74 -17.08 -2.62
C THR A 76 6.40 -17.84 -1.34
N GLU A 77 6.76 -17.29 -0.17
CA GLU A 77 6.57 -17.98 1.12
C GLU A 77 5.29 -17.55 1.84
N LEU A 78 4.88 -16.26 1.71
CA LEU A 78 3.72 -15.73 2.42
C LEU A 78 2.48 -15.56 1.52
N GLY A 79 2.63 -15.73 0.20
CA GLY A 79 1.54 -15.69 -0.77
C GLY A 79 0.94 -14.30 -0.99
N MET A 80 1.73 -13.25 -0.86
CA MET A 80 1.28 -11.87 -1.10
C MET A 80 0.82 -11.68 -2.55
N LYS A 81 -0.28 -10.94 -2.74
CA LYS A 81 -0.94 -10.72 -4.03
C LYS A 81 -0.75 -9.30 -4.59
N GLY A 82 -0.03 -8.49 -3.89
CA GLY A 82 0.32 -7.11 -4.20
C GLY A 82 1.16 -6.53 -3.08
N PHE A 83 1.48 -5.25 -3.20
CA PHE A 83 2.26 -4.54 -2.18
C PHE A 83 1.59 -3.23 -1.78
N LYS A 84 1.65 -2.91 -0.48
CA LYS A 84 1.31 -1.61 0.07
C LYS A 84 2.57 -0.82 0.33
N TRP A 85 2.68 0.34 -0.31
CA TRP A 85 3.81 1.25 -0.19
C TRP A 85 3.42 2.46 0.67
N TYR A 86 4.13 2.66 1.77
CA TYR A 86 3.98 3.82 2.63
C TYR A 86 5.23 4.68 2.49
N THR A 87 5.12 5.80 1.80
CA THR A 87 6.26 6.54 1.24
C THR A 87 6.87 7.58 2.16
N ALA A 88 6.28 7.83 3.34
CA ALA A 88 6.79 8.78 4.32
C ALA A 88 7.22 8.10 5.63
N GLU A 89 8.17 8.72 6.31
CA GLU A 89 8.66 8.33 7.61
C GLU A 89 9.10 9.53 8.44
N TRP A 90 9.40 9.30 9.70
CA TRP A 90 9.93 10.30 10.62
C TRP A 90 11.21 9.81 11.28
N ARG A 91 12.30 10.59 11.11
CA ARG A 91 13.59 10.36 11.80
C ARG A 91 14.15 11.68 12.29
N GLY A 92 13.51 12.30 13.29
CA GLY A 92 13.82 13.66 13.74
C GLY A 92 13.37 14.76 12.77
N GLU A 93 13.04 14.41 11.56
CA GLU A 93 12.42 15.24 10.52
C GLU A 93 11.57 14.37 9.60
N SER A 94 10.66 14.95 8.84
CA SER A 94 9.88 14.21 7.85
C SER A 94 10.76 13.80 6.69
N ARG A 95 10.90 12.49 6.48
CA ARG A 95 11.66 11.87 5.40
C ARG A 95 10.77 10.92 4.61
N GLY A 96 11.37 10.20 3.71
CA GLY A 96 10.72 9.15 2.93
C GLY A 96 11.29 9.09 1.52
N TRP A 97 10.56 8.46 0.66
CA TRP A 97 10.92 8.21 -0.73
C TRP A 97 9.72 8.48 -1.64
N ARG A 98 9.92 8.41 -2.94
CA ARG A 98 8.90 8.63 -3.96
C ARG A 98 8.69 7.38 -4.79
N ALA A 99 7.50 7.22 -5.35
CA ALA A 99 7.21 6.09 -6.23
C ALA A 99 8.12 6.03 -7.46
N ASN A 100 8.63 7.17 -7.91
CA ASN A 100 9.56 7.30 -9.03
C ASN A 100 11.04 7.40 -8.63
N ASP A 101 11.38 7.11 -7.38
CA ASP A 101 12.81 7.02 -7.02
C ASP A 101 13.43 5.78 -7.66
N PRO A 102 14.64 5.89 -8.28
CA PRO A 102 15.28 4.78 -8.98
C PRO A 102 15.48 3.50 -8.13
N MET A 103 15.59 3.64 -6.82
CA MET A 103 15.72 2.48 -5.91
C MET A 103 14.45 1.61 -5.82
N VAL A 104 13.29 2.13 -6.27
CA VAL A 104 12.02 1.39 -6.26
C VAL A 104 11.86 0.52 -7.50
N PHE A 105 12.48 0.91 -8.62
CA PHE A 105 12.31 0.23 -9.91
C PHE A 105 12.69 -1.26 -9.88
N PRO A 106 13.79 -1.70 -9.24
CA PRO A 106 14.09 -3.11 -9.10
C PRO A 106 13.00 -3.92 -8.37
N LEU A 107 12.23 -3.28 -7.47
CA LEU A 107 11.12 -3.92 -6.78
C LEU A 107 9.93 -4.10 -7.72
N TYR A 108 9.67 -3.12 -8.60
CA TYR A 108 8.63 -3.24 -9.63
C TYR A 108 8.96 -4.38 -10.62
N GLU A 109 10.20 -4.43 -11.07
CA GLU A 109 10.70 -5.48 -11.97
C GLU A 109 10.56 -6.87 -11.32
N LYS A 110 10.92 -7.00 -10.04
CA LYS A 110 10.73 -8.24 -9.29
C LYS A 110 9.26 -8.61 -9.15
N CYS A 111 8.37 -7.66 -8.91
CA CYS A 111 6.93 -7.91 -8.86
C CYS A 111 6.40 -8.42 -10.21
N ILE A 112 6.84 -7.85 -11.33
CA ILE A 112 6.49 -8.31 -12.68
C ILE A 112 6.98 -9.74 -12.91
N GLU A 113 8.25 -10.02 -12.60
CA GLU A 113 8.85 -11.36 -12.68
C GLU A 113 8.02 -12.41 -11.95
N LEU A 114 7.54 -12.06 -10.76
CA LEU A 114 6.74 -12.94 -9.89
C LEU A 114 5.23 -12.96 -10.25
N GLY A 115 4.80 -12.20 -11.26
CA GLY A 115 3.41 -12.12 -11.67
C GLY A 115 2.49 -11.35 -10.71
N VAL A 116 3.05 -10.57 -9.80
CA VAL A 116 2.32 -9.73 -8.87
C VAL A 116 2.21 -8.31 -9.43
N LYS A 117 0.97 -7.81 -9.59
CA LYS A 117 0.72 -6.60 -10.36
C LYS A 117 0.18 -5.41 -9.53
N ASN A 118 -0.36 -5.63 -8.34
CA ASN A 118 -1.11 -4.60 -7.63
C ASN A 118 -0.20 -3.84 -6.64
N MET A 119 0.06 -2.57 -6.96
CA MET A 119 0.93 -1.68 -6.21
C MET A 119 0.09 -0.57 -5.55
N HIS A 120 -0.23 -0.69 -4.27
CA HIS A 120 -1.00 0.28 -3.51
C HIS A 120 -0.08 1.32 -2.89
N PHE A 121 -0.26 2.58 -3.25
CA PHE A 121 0.52 3.69 -2.70
C PHE A 121 -0.32 4.55 -1.77
N HIS A 122 0.21 4.82 -0.59
CA HIS A 122 -0.37 5.85 0.28
C HIS A 122 -0.08 7.22 -0.33
N LYS A 123 -1.08 7.83 -0.94
CA LYS A 123 -1.03 9.16 -1.55
C LYS A 123 -2.26 9.95 -1.08
N GLY A 124 -2.11 10.64 0.04
CA GLY A 124 -3.27 11.28 0.63
C GLY A 124 -2.94 12.05 1.89
N PRO A 125 -3.88 12.11 2.85
CA PRO A 125 -3.69 12.90 4.05
C PRO A 125 -2.43 12.51 4.80
N ALA A 126 -1.56 13.49 5.04
CA ALA A 126 -0.44 13.34 5.95
C ALA A 126 -0.93 13.43 7.40
N VAL A 127 -0.35 12.60 8.25
CA VAL A 127 -0.53 12.68 9.71
C VAL A 127 0.71 13.33 10.31
N GLU A 128 0.53 14.35 11.15
CA GLU A 128 1.66 14.95 11.86
C GLU A 128 2.48 13.88 12.61
N PRO A 129 3.81 13.97 12.59
CA PRO A 129 4.65 15.06 12.05
C PRO A 129 5.09 14.89 10.58
N LEU A 130 4.47 14.01 9.80
CA LEU A 130 4.87 13.71 8.43
C LEU A 130 4.49 14.84 7.46
N ALA A 131 5.43 15.25 6.62
CA ALA A 131 5.18 16.25 5.59
C ALA A 131 4.43 15.65 4.39
N LEU A 132 3.51 16.43 3.83
CA LEU A 132 2.66 16.05 2.70
C LEU A 132 3.46 15.71 1.42
N GLU A 133 4.66 16.25 1.27
CA GLU A 133 5.48 16.10 0.05
C GLU A 133 5.72 14.64 -0.36
N LYS A 134 5.91 13.73 0.61
CA LYS A 134 6.17 12.31 0.33
C LYS A 134 4.90 11.52 -0.01
N PHE A 135 3.74 12.13 0.19
CA PHE A 135 2.44 11.60 -0.20
C PHE A 135 1.88 12.23 -1.48
N ASP A 136 2.68 13.07 -2.17
CA ASP A 136 2.28 13.71 -3.42
C ASP A 136 2.04 12.67 -4.51
N VAL A 137 0.87 12.72 -5.13
CA VAL A 137 0.43 11.74 -6.13
C VAL A 137 1.17 11.85 -7.46
N ARG A 138 1.79 13.01 -7.74
CA ARG A 138 2.43 13.27 -9.03
C ARG A 138 3.62 12.36 -9.33
N ASP A 139 4.20 11.72 -8.32
CA ASP A 139 5.28 10.75 -8.49
C ASP A 139 4.81 9.38 -9.03
N ILE A 140 3.49 9.18 -9.18
CA ILE A 140 2.90 7.99 -9.81
C ILE A 140 2.96 8.07 -11.34
N ASP A 141 3.02 9.26 -11.89
CA ASP A 141 2.94 9.51 -13.33
C ASP A 141 4.03 8.78 -14.13
N GLU A 142 5.27 8.94 -13.75
CA GLU A 142 6.42 8.32 -14.42
C GLU A 142 6.40 6.79 -14.34
N PRO A 143 6.33 6.15 -13.15
CA PRO A 143 6.36 4.70 -13.06
C PRO A 143 5.13 4.04 -13.69
N SER A 144 3.96 4.67 -13.69
CA SER A 144 2.79 4.12 -14.38
C SER A 144 2.98 4.06 -15.90
N SER A 145 3.77 4.97 -16.46
CA SER A 145 4.13 4.97 -17.89
C SER A 145 5.24 3.97 -18.21
N LEU A 146 6.21 3.79 -17.30
CA LEU A 146 7.35 2.88 -17.49
C LEU A 146 7.00 1.41 -17.29
N TYR A 147 6.03 1.12 -16.42
CA TYR A 147 5.62 -0.24 -16.03
C TYR A 147 4.13 -0.47 -16.30
N PRO A 148 3.72 -0.53 -17.58
CA PRO A 148 2.31 -0.71 -17.98
C PRO A 148 1.73 -2.06 -17.53
N GLU A 149 2.56 -3.03 -17.15
CA GLU A 149 2.15 -4.33 -16.63
C GLU A 149 1.67 -4.27 -15.17
N LEU A 150 2.04 -3.20 -14.42
CA LEU A 150 1.65 -3.01 -13.03
C LEU A 150 0.41 -2.13 -12.92
N ASN A 151 -0.42 -2.42 -11.94
CA ASN A 151 -1.54 -1.58 -11.53
C ASN A 151 -1.09 -0.68 -10.37
N PHE A 152 -1.16 0.62 -10.56
CA PHE A 152 -0.87 1.62 -9.54
C PHE A 152 -2.15 2.06 -8.86
N ILE A 153 -2.39 1.59 -7.65
CA ILE A 153 -3.58 1.92 -6.87
C ILE A 153 -3.23 3.08 -5.92
N VAL A 154 -3.80 4.24 -6.20
CA VAL A 154 -3.60 5.45 -5.41
C VAL A 154 -4.59 5.45 -4.26
N ASP A 155 -4.12 5.12 -3.05
CA ASP A 155 -4.96 5.15 -1.87
C ASP A 155 -5.33 6.59 -1.50
N HIS A 156 -6.56 6.78 -1.04
CA HIS A 156 -7.14 8.06 -0.67
C HIS A 156 -7.28 9.03 -1.86
N ILE A 157 -7.27 8.49 -3.11
CA ILE A 157 -7.43 9.27 -4.36
C ILE A 157 -6.51 10.49 -4.45
N GLY A 158 -5.32 10.40 -3.86
CA GLY A 158 -4.30 11.47 -3.93
C GLY A 158 -4.64 12.75 -3.16
N LEU A 159 -5.63 12.75 -2.25
CA LEU A 159 -6.01 13.96 -1.51
C LEU A 159 -4.82 14.61 -0.79
N PRO A 160 -4.71 15.96 -0.80
CA PRO A 160 -5.65 16.93 -1.33
C PRO A 160 -5.51 17.26 -2.83
N ARG A 161 -4.64 16.55 -3.57
CA ARG A 161 -4.34 16.78 -5.00
C ARG A 161 -5.23 15.93 -5.92
N LEU A 162 -6.54 16.01 -5.72
CA LEU A 162 -7.51 15.22 -6.47
C LEU A 162 -7.43 15.45 -7.97
N ASP A 163 -7.22 16.71 -8.41
CA ASP A 163 -7.17 17.05 -9.83
C ASP A 163 -5.93 16.42 -10.50
N ASP A 164 -4.77 16.44 -9.84
CA ASP A 164 -3.57 15.77 -10.33
C ASP A 164 -3.81 14.27 -10.48
N PHE A 165 -4.44 13.62 -9.47
CA PHE A 165 -4.82 12.22 -9.55
C PHE A 165 -5.76 11.95 -10.73
N CYS A 166 -6.81 12.76 -10.92
CA CYS A 166 -7.78 12.58 -11.99
C CYS A 166 -7.12 12.66 -13.37
N TRP A 167 -6.18 13.58 -13.57
CA TRP A 167 -5.44 13.71 -14.81
C TRP A 167 -4.53 12.51 -15.09
N ILE A 168 -3.80 12.03 -14.07
CA ILE A 168 -2.94 10.85 -14.21
C ILE A 168 -3.79 9.61 -14.53
N ALA A 169 -4.88 9.38 -13.80
CA ALA A 169 -5.76 8.24 -14.00
C ALA A 169 -6.50 8.27 -15.35
N ALA A 170 -6.87 9.46 -15.83
CA ALA A 170 -7.51 9.60 -17.15
C ALA A 170 -6.55 9.27 -18.31
N ARG A 171 -5.25 9.50 -18.13
CA ARG A 171 -4.22 9.25 -19.13
C ARG A 171 -3.67 7.81 -19.07
N SER A 172 -3.52 7.26 -17.87
CA SER A 172 -2.83 6.01 -17.61
C SER A 172 -3.83 4.91 -17.24
N PRO A 173 -4.11 3.94 -18.13
CA PRO A 173 -5.16 2.93 -17.93
C PRO A 173 -4.86 1.94 -16.80
N ASN A 174 -3.64 1.93 -16.30
CA ASN A 174 -3.16 1.11 -15.18
C ASN A 174 -3.10 1.89 -13.85
N VAL A 175 -3.69 3.09 -13.77
CA VAL A 175 -3.79 3.88 -12.54
C VAL A 175 -5.23 3.85 -12.03
N TYR A 176 -5.40 3.44 -10.79
CA TYR A 176 -6.69 3.28 -10.11
C TYR A 176 -6.74 4.07 -8.81
N GLY A 177 -7.91 4.48 -8.38
CA GLY A 177 -8.12 5.15 -7.11
C GLY A 177 -8.77 4.24 -6.06
N SER A 178 -8.25 4.27 -4.84
CA SER A 178 -8.90 3.68 -3.68
C SER A 178 -9.54 4.76 -2.82
N LEU A 179 -10.83 4.60 -2.53
CA LEU A 179 -11.60 5.54 -1.69
C LEU A 179 -11.35 5.35 -0.18
N ALA A 180 -10.50 4.39 0.20
CA ALA A 180 -10.18 4.12 1.60
C ALA A 180 -9.89 5.43 2.37
N VAL A 181 -10.60 5.65 3.48
CA VAL A 181 -10.53 6.88 4.31
C VAL A 181 -10.97 8.16 3.59
N ALA A 182 -10.86 8.25 2.27
CA ALA A 182 -11.18 9.48 1.51
C ALA A 182 -12.61 9.99 1.78
N LEU A 183 -13.58 9.09 1.93
CA LEU A 183 -14.97 9.44 2.20
C LEU A 183 -15.13 10.24 3.50
N ALA A 184 -14.34 9.96 4.52
CA ALA A 184 -14.36 10.70 5.78
C ALA A 184 -13.91 12.17 5.64
N PHE A 185 -13.12 12.48 4.62
CA PHE A 185 -12.64 13.83 4.33
C PHE A 185 -13.53 14.58 3.35
N ILE A 186 -14.19 13.88 2.42
CA ILE A 186 -15.08 14.50 1.42
C ILE A 186 -16.27 15.19 2.09
N HIS A 187 -16.82 14.61 3.16
CA HIS A 187 -17.95 15.18 3.88
C HIS A 187 -17.64 16.47 4.68
N LYS A 188 -16.37 16.85 4.77
CA LYS A 188 -15.92 18.03 5.53
C LYS A 188 -15.63 19.25 4.65
N ARG A 189 -15.93 19.18 3.37
CA ARG A 189 -15.74 20.29 2.43
C ARG A 189 -17.05 20.95 2.06
#